data_39e7b9a93d04598a53628ed36fcef218
#
_entry.id   39e7b9a93d04598a53628ed36fcef218
#
_cell.length_a   1.000
_cell.length_b   1.000
_cell.length_c   1.000
_cell.angle_alpha   90.00
_cell.angle_beta   90.00
_cell.angle_gamma   90.00
#
_symmetry.space_group_name_H-M   'P 1'
#
loop_
_entity.id
_entity.type
_entity.pdbx_description
1 polymer ?
#
loop_
_entity_poly.entity_id
_entity_poly.type
_entity_poly.pdbx_seq_one_letter_code
_entity_poly.pdbx_strand_id
1 'polypeptide(L)'
;MWEGRGNGMKVTIKKMGINGEGIGYIDRMPVFVPGALCGEEVEITVTEKNGRFAKGKLVRILRRSPKRVRPICSIQRRCGACPYMVCDYEEQLRFKQEDLRQSLIKYAHVDPRKIEPIRPSEKTLFYRNQCKLPCGMAEGELVNGMYMPNSNIFVPMETCFVHEKDLEIMRKRILKVLNRHQIRAYDWHQKRGLRFLILRGFHGKFQCTLVSGEEEFPSAMIEELLALEGMHSLWQSVQTQKKSAELFGPKMELLGGERYLHLQMGEITLPISPRSFFQLNTQQAVAMYACIAELVGDRNALVVEAYSGIGGISMALCRQAEEVIGIEIVKDAVLNARACARDNGIDNVQFLCADAADKLLYLSKKRSIDVLVVDPPRSGLDEAMLAVILRSKIKKVIYVSCNPSTLSKNLAVLQDRYDVGRILPFDMFPNTAKVETIVELKRR
;
A
#
# COMPACT_ATOMS: atom_id res chain seq x y z
N MET A 1 -2.19 -32.75 25.19
CA MET A 1 -3.57 -32.25 25.26
C MET A 1 -3.63 -31.22 26.38
N TRP A 2 -3.82 -29.95 26.02
CA TRP A 2 -4.01 -28.85 26.96
C TRP A 2 -5.49 -28.51 26.93
N GLU A 3 -6.27 -29.06 27.83
CA GLU A 3 -7.66 -28.66 28.01
C GLU A 3 -7.69 -27.24 28.55
N GLY A 4 -8.05 -26.29 27.70
CA GLY A 4 -8.20 -24.89 28.05
C GLY A 4 -9.37 -24.68 28.98
N ARG A 5 -9.15 -24.65 30.29
CA ARG A 5 -10.08 -23.96 31.19
C ARG A 5 -9.98 -22.47 30.95
N GLY A 6 -11.10 -21.83 30.72
CA GLY A 6 -11.27 -20.42 30.38
C GLY A 6 -10.92 -19.45 31.54
N ASN A 7 -9.73 -19.51 32.09
CA ASN A 7 -9.23 -18.46 32.97
C ASN A 7 -8.45 -17.48 32.11
N GLY A 8 -8.96 -16.24 31.96
CA GLY A 8 -8.28 -15.16 31.29
C GLY A 8 -6.89 -14.93 31.88
N MET A 9 -5.87 -14.93 31.04
CA MET A 9 -4.49 -14.66 31.46
C MET A 9 -4.22 -13.16 31.44
N LYS A 10 -3.56 -12.68 32.52
CA LYS A 10 -3.15 -11.27 32.62
C LYS A 10 -1.79 -11.06 31.96
N VAL A 11 -1.70 -10.09 31.05
CA VAL A 11 -0.47 -9.79 30.30
C VAL A 11 -0.27 -8.28 30.23
N THR A 12 0.98 -7.84 30.48
CA THR A 12 1.39 -6.46 30.21
C THR A 12 1.98 -6.37 28.81
N ILE A 13 1.45 -5.46 28.00
CA ILE A 13 1.94 -5.20 26.65
C ILE A 13 3.19 -4.32 26.70
N LYS A 14 4.29 -4.82 26.20
CA LYS A 14 5.62 -4.19 26.29
C LYS A 14 5.99 -3.40 25.03
N LYS A 15 5.50 -3.81 23.84
CA LYS A 15 5.78 -3.16 22.56
C LYS A 15 4.69 -3.47 21.55
N MET A 16 4.74 -2.77 20.40
CA MET A 16 3.88 -3.07 19.27
C MET A 16 4.61 -3.98 18.26
N GLY A 17 3.84 -4.80 17.56
CA GLY A 17 4.33 -5.65 16.47
C GLY A 17 4.15 -4.98 15.10
N ILE A 18 4.79 -5.55 14.10
CA ILE A 18 4.85 -5.03 12.71
C ILE A 18 3.49 -4.95 11.98
N ASN A 19 2.45 -5.61 12.52
CA ASN A 19 1.10 -5.52 12.00
C ASN A 19 0.17 -4.71 12.92
N GLY A 20 0.71 -4.10 13.99
CA GLY A 20 -0.03 -3.27 14.93
C GLY A 20 -0.66 -4.05 16.08
N GLU A 21 -0.31 -5.31 16.29
CA GLU A 21 -0.66 -6.06 17.48
C GLU A 21 0.21 -5.68 18.69
N GLY A 22 -0.37 -5.68 19.88
CA GLY A 22 0.40 -5.57 21.14
C GLY A 22 1.20 -6.85 21.39
N ILE A 23 2.44 -6.72 21.86
CA ILE A 23 3.30 -7.84 22.24
C ILE A 23 3.58 -7.79 23.74
N GLY A 24 3.14 -8.81 24.46
CA GLY A 24 3.50 -9.10 25.83
C GLY A 24 4.26 -10.42 25.94
N TYR A 25 4.47 -10.89 27.18
CA TYR A 25 5.21 -12.12 27.41
C TYR A 25 4.50 -12.98 28.47
N ILE A 26 4.45 -14.29 28.23
CA ILE A 26 4.03 -15.33 29.19
C ILE A 26 5.21 -16.30 29.31
N ASP A 27 5.79 -16.44 30.50
CA ASP A 27 6.95 -17.30 30.75
C ASP A 27 8.07 -17.11 29.73
N ARG A 28 8.45 -15.86 29.44
CA ARG A 28 9.42 -15.41 28.41
C ARG A 28 9.01 -15.64 26.97
N MET A 29 7.88 -16.29 26.70
CA MET A 29 7.36 -16.51 25.37
C MET A 29 6.57 -15.26 24.91
N PRO A 30 6.85 -14.67 23.74
CA PRO A 30 6.07 -13.56 23.21
C PRO A 30 4.63 -14.00 22.90
N VAL A 31 3.67 -13.18 23.31
CA VAL A 31 2.27 -13.32 22.96
C VAL A 31 1.80 -12.09 22.18
N PHE A 32 1.22 -12.33 21.01
CA PHE A 32 0.68 -11.30 20.12
C PHE A 32 -0.81 -11.11 20.41
N VAL A 33 -1.21 -9.87 20.71
CA VAL A 33 -2.56 -9.52 21.17
C VAL A 33 -3.11 -8.40 20.29
N PRO A 34 -3.86 -8.73 19.21
CA PRO A 34 -4.52 -7.71 18.37
C PRO A 34 -5.46 -6.84 19.20
N GLY A 35 -5.39 -5.51 18.97
CA GLY A 35 -6.22 -4.51 19.64
C GLY A 35 -5.73 -4.04 21.00
N ALA A 36 -4.64 -4.61 21.54
CA ALA A 36 -3.96 -4.11 22.74
C ALA A 36 -2.85 -3.12 22.36
N LEU A 37 -2.60 -2.12 23.22
CA LEU A 37 -1.55 -1.11 23.03
C LEU A 37 -0.41 -1.28 24.03
N CYS A 38 0.78 -0.85 23.62
CA CYS A 38 1.94 -0.80 24.50
C CYS A 38 1.63 -0.02 25.79
N GLY A 39 2.09 -0.53 26.93
CA GLY A 39 1.83 0.01 28.27
C GLY A 39 0.51 -0.43 28.90
N GLU A 40 -0.36 -1.12 28.18
CA GLU A 40 -1.60 -1.66 28.73
C GLU A 40 -1.38 -2.95 29.51
N GLU A 41 -2.22 -3.17 30.50
CA GLU A 41 -2.41 -4.44 31.17
C GLU A 41 -3.73 -5.03 30.73
N VAL A 42 -3.70 -6.23 30.17
CA VAL A 42 -4.84 -6.84 29.51
C VAL A 42 -5.09 -8.26 30.00
N GLU A 43 -6.34 -8.67 29.97
CA GLU A 43 -6.75 -10.05 30.10
C GLU A 43 -6.96 -10.65 28.73
N ILE A 44 -6.37 -11.80 28.46
CA ILE A 44 -6.40 -12.50 27.19
C ILE A 44 -6.82 -13.96 27.35
N THR A 45 -7.37 -14.53 26.27
CA THR A 45 -7.46 -15.98 26.08
C THR A 45 -6.43 -16.39 25.04
N VAL A 46 -5.55 -17.34 25.34
CA VAL A 46 -4.59 -17.87 24.36
C VAL A 46 -5.34 -18.71 23.35
N THR A 47 -5.22 -18.34 22.07
CA THR A 47 -5.92 -19.00 20.95
C THR A 47 -5.01 -19.94 20.15
N GLU A 48 -3.70 -19.69 20.18
CA GLU A 48 -2.68 -20.46 19.49
C GLU A 48 -1.38 -20.41 20.31
N LYS A 49 -0.68 -21.52 20.42
CA LYS A 49 0.63 -21.58 21.08
C LYS A 49 1.53 -22.57 20.33
N ASN A 50 2.73 -22.13 19.99
CA ASN A 50 3.80 -22.98 19.47
C ASN A 50 5.09 -22.76 20.29
N GLY A 51 6.18 -23.45 19.94
CA GLY A 51 7.44 -23.34 20.69
C GLY A 51 8.12 -21.95 20.62
N ARG A 52 7.66 -21.03 19.78
CA ARG A 52 8.30 -19.73 19.53
C ARG A 52 7.44 -18.54 19.95
N PHE A 53 6.12 -18.64 19.88
CA PHE A 53 5.19 -17.57 20.23
C PHE A 53 3.79 -18.11 20.56
N ALA A 54 2.96 -17.22 21.13
CA ALA A 54 1.53 -17.45 21.31
C ALA A 54 0.73 -16.32 20.66
N LYS A 55 -0.55 -16.60 20.31
CA LYS A 55 -1.55 -15.60 19.94
C LYS A 55 -2.59 -15.51 21.04
N GLY A 56 -2.93 -14.29 21.43
CA GLY A 56 -3.93 -14.00 22.45
C GLY A 56 -5.10 -13.23 21.88
N LYS A 57 -6.32 -13.66 22.21
CA LYS A 57 -7.53 -12.88 21.96
C LYS A 57 -7.74 -11.94 23.16
N LEU A 58 -7.81 -10.63 22.90
CA LEU A 58 -8.09 -9.63 23.91
C LEU A 58 -9.52 -9.82 24.46
N VAL A 59 -9.63 -10.10 25.77
CA VAL A 59 -10.90 -10.20 26.49
C VAL A 59 -11.31 -8.83 27.01
N ARG A 60 -10.45 -8.21 27.85
CA ARG A 60 -10.66 -6.86 28.36
C ARG A 60 -9.34 -6.18 28.71
N ILE A 61 -9.39 -4.85 28.78
CA ILE A 61 -8.27 -4.01 29.21
C ILE A 61 -8.44 -3.74 30.70
N LEU A 62 -7.46 -4.17 31.51
CA LEU A 62 -7.46 -4.00 32.95
C LEU A 62 -6.90 -2.64 33.36
N ARG A 63 -5.81 -2.22 32.71
CA ARG A 63 -5.24 -0.87 32.83
C ARG A 63 -5.01 -0.29 31.46
N ARG A 64 -5.70 0.79 31.18
CA ARG A 64 -5.72 1.46 29.87
C ARG A 64 -4.49 2.35 29.70
N SER A 65 -3.92 2.39 28.49
CA SER A 65 -2.94 3.41 28.11
C SER A 65 -3.60 4.80 28.08
N PRO A 66 -2.94 5.86 28.60
CA PRO A 66 -3.43 7.23 28.49
C PRO A 66 -3.51 7.70 27.03
N LYS A 67 -2.76 7.07 26.13
CA LYS A 67 -2.73 7.33 24.68
C LYS A 67 -3.82 6.62 23.89
N ARG A 68 -4.64 5.80 24.55
CA ARG A 68 -5.76 5.12 23.89
C ARG A 68 -6.93 6.05 23.69
N VAL A 69 -7.42 6.11 22.46
CA VAL A 69 -8.62 6.86 22.07
C VAL A 69 -9.75 5.91 21.66
N ARG A 70 -10.97 6.43 21.63
CA ARG A 70 -12.11 5.71 21.05
C ARG A 70 -12.02 5.83 19.50
N PRO A 71 -11.98 4.71 18.76
CA PRO A 71 -11.93 4.77 17.31
C PRO A 71 -13.24 5.34 16.76
N ILE A 72 -13.13 6.19 15.72
CA ILE A 72 -14.30 6.73 15.01
C ILE A 72 -15.05 5.63 14.24
N CYS A 73 -14.35 4.60 13.77
CA CYS A 73 -14.90 3.50 12.99
C CYS A 73 -15.53 2.45 13.91
N SER A 74 -16.86 2.24 13.80
CA SER A 74 -17.61 1.27 14.60
C SER A 74 -17.21 -0.20 14.33
N ILE A 75 -16.75 -0.50 13.11
CA ILE A 75 -16.32 -1.85 12.71
C ILE A 75 -14.81 -2.06 12.81
N GLN A 76 -14.06 -1.13 13.40
CA GLN A 76 -12.58 -1.15 13.44
C GLN A 76 -12.02 -2.51 13.92
N ARG A 77 -12.55 -3.08 15.00
CA ARG A 77 -12.12 -4.37 15.54
C ARG A 77 -12.45 -5.56 14.63
N ARG A 78 -13.56 -5.50 13.92
CA ARG A 78 -14.01 -6.57 13.02
C ARG A 78 -13.33 -6.50 11.67
N CYS A 79 -13.15 -5.29 11.11
CA CYS A 79 -12.43 -5.03 9.87
C CYS A 79 -10.91 -5.25 10.03
N GLY A 80 -10.31 -4.82 11.14
CA GLY A 80 -8.90 -5.02 11.45
C GLY A 80 -7.89 -4.25 10.59
N ALA A 81 -8.33 -3.49 9.57
CA ALA A 81 -7.42 -2.81 8.64
C ALA A 81 -6.68 -1.61 9.26
N CYS A 82 -7.22 -1.04 10.34
CA CYS A 82 -6.69 0.16 11.00
C CYS A 82 -6.35 -0.13 12.48
N PRO A 83 -5.31 -0.94 12.78
CA PRO A 83 -5.01 -1.37 14.15
C PRO A 83 -4.63 -0.20 15.07
N TYR A 84 -4.10 0.90 14.54
CA TYR A 84 -3.68 2.07 15.33
C TYR A 84 -4.77 3.14 15.48
N MET A 85 -5.97 2.97 14.89
CA MET A 85 -7.09 3.91 15.09
C MET A 85 -7.56 4.01 16.55
N VAL A 86 -7.06 3.14 17.42
CA VAL A 86 -7.35 3.10 18.86
C VAL A 86 -6.37 3.89 19.71
N CYS A 87 -5.36 4.54 19.11
CA CYS A 87 -4.44 5.42 19.84
C CYS A 87 -4.28 6.79 19.15
N ASP A 88 -3.82 7.79 19.93
CA ASP A 88 -3.58 9.12 19.38
C ASP A 88 -2.49 9.11 18.30
N TYR A 89 -2.49 10.14 17.46
CA TYR A 89 -1.67 10.14 16.26
C TYR A 89 -0.16 10.25 16.57
N GLU A 90 0.22 11.00 17.59
CA GLU A 90 1.61 11.11 18.01
C GLU A 90 2.17 9.74 18.44
N GLU A 91 1.37 8.98 19.15
CA GLU A 91 1.74 7.65 19.60
C GLU A 91 1.83 6.66 18.41
N GLN A 92 0.96 6.80 17.39
CA GLN A 92 1.09 6.05 16.14
C GLN A 92 2.44 6.30 15.48
N LEU A 93 2.87 7.56 15.37
CA LEU A 93 4.16 7.95 14.79
C LEU A 93 5.31 7.38 15.62
N ARG A 94 5.21 7.45 16.95
CA ARG A 94 6.21 6.88 17.85
C ARG A 94 6.37 5.36 17.67
N PHE A 95 5.28 4.63 17.55
CA PHE A 95 5.33 3.17 17.31
C PHE A 95 5.98 2.84 15.97
N LYS A 96 5.64 3.55 14.91
CA LYS A 96 6.22 3.36 13.56
C LYS A 96 7.71 3.68 13.53
N GLN A 97 8.09 4.79 14.16
CA GLN A 97 9.50 5.21 14.30
C GLN A 97 10.31 4.15 15.03
N GLU A 98 9.78 3.62 16.14
CA GLU A 98 10.47 2.62 16.96
C GLU A 98 10.59 1.26 16.27
N ASP A 99 9.53 0.81 15.55
CA ASP A 99 9.58 -0.43 14.76
C ASP A 99 10.64 -0.36 13.66
N LEU A 100 10.68 0.74 12.91
CA LEU A 100 11.72 1.00 11.90
C LEU A 100 13.10 1.00 12.55
N ARG A 101 13.29 1.77 13.63
CA ARG A 101 14.56 1.91 14.33
C ARG A 101 15.07 0.56 14.82
N GLN A 102 14.24 -0.22 15.50
CA GLN A 102 14.59 -1.55 16.00
C GLN A 102 14.99 -2.50 14.86
N SER A 103 14.25 -2.49 13.74
CA SER A 103 14.55 -3.31 12.58
C SER A 103 15.90 -2.97 11.96
N LEU A 104 16.18 -1.68 11.74
CA LEU A 104 17.41 -1.21 11.11
C LEU A 104 18.65 -1.45 12.01
N ILE A 105 18.55 -1.18 13.31
CA ILE A 105 19.64 -1.42 14.24
C ILE A 105 19.95 -2.92 14.37
N LYS A 106 18.89 -3.74 14.54
CA LYS A 106 19.05 -5.17 14.81
C LYS A 106 19.66 -5.94 13.63
N TYR A 107 19.20 -5.65 12.42
CA TYR A 107 19.54 -6.47 11.25
C TYR A 107 20.57 -5.84 10.32
N ALA A 108 20.65 -4.52 10.26
CA ALA A 108 21.57 -3.80 9.40
C ALA A 108 22.63 -2.98 10.17
N HIS A 109 22.63 -3.01 11.49
CA HIS A 109 23.57 -2.26 12.35
C HIS A 109 23.70 -0.77 11.97
N VAL A 110 22.59 -0.18 11.52
CA VAL A 110 22.55 1.22 11.11
C VAL A 110 22.72 2.13 12.33
N ASP A 111 23.52 3.19 12.18
CA ASP A 111 23.64 4.25 13.19
C ASP A 111 22.28 4.95 13.37
N PRO A 112 21.68 4.93 14.57
CA PRO A 112 20.39 5.55 14.84
C PRO A 112 20.27 7.02 14.47
N ARG A 113 21.41 7.76 14.46
CA ARG A 113 21.47 9.19 14.12
C ARG A 113 21.14 9.47 12.65
N LYS A 114 21.23 8.45 11.78
CA LYS A 114 20.89 8.53 10.35
C LYS A 114 19.40 8.42 10.09
N ILE A 115 18.62 7.98 11.09
CA ILE A 115 17.16 7.81 10.99
C ILE A 115 16.50 9.13 11.40
N GLU A 116 15.98 9.85 10.42
CA GLU A 116 15.27 11.11 10.66
C GLU A 116 13.93 10.86 11.37
N PRO A 117 13.34 11.88 12.02
CA PRO A 117 11.97 11.78 12.52
C PRO A 117 10.99 11.43 11.41
N ILE A 118 10.02 10.57 11.73
CA ILE A 118 8.98 10.20 10.76
C ILE A 118 8.20 11.44 10.32
N ARG A 119 8.05 11.62 9.01
CA ARG A 119 7.27 12.71 8.43
C ARG A 119 5.78 12.39 8.56
N PRO A 120 5.04 13.20 9.33
CA PRO A 120 3.62 12.95 9.56
C PRO A 120 2.79 13.19 8.30
N SER A 121 1.65 12.54 8.22
CA SER A 121 0.62 12.89 7.23
C SER A 121 -0.21 14.07 7.73
N GLU A 122 -0.49 15.05 6.88
CA GLU A 122 -1.38 16.17 7.24
C GLU A 122 -2.81 15.70 7.52
N LYS A 123 -3.26 14.67 6.76
CA LYS A 123 -4.56 14.04 6.96
C LYS A 123 -4.39 12.68 7.59
N THR A 124 -4.92 12.49 8.78
CA THR A 124 -4.95 11.18 9.47
C THR A 124 -6.18 10.36 9.11
N LEU A 125 -7.21 11.00 8.57
CA LEU A 125 -8.45 10.43 8.04
C LEU A 125 -8.69 10.97 6.63
N PHE A 126 -9.52 10.28 5.86
CA PHE A 126 -9.97 10.72 4.53
C PHE A 126 -8.82 11.04 3.55
N TYR A 127 -7.77 10.21 3.55
CA TYR A 127 -6.59 10.41 2.73
C TYR A 127 -6.46 9.43 1.55
N ARG A 128 -7.21 8.29 1.56
CA ARG A 128 -7.10 7.29 0.48
C ARG A 128 -7.93 7.69 -0.72
N ASN A 129 -7.24 7.83 -1.84
CA ASN A 129 -7.81 8.14 -3.15
C ASN A 129 -8.42 6.93 -3.87
N GLN A 130 -8.31 5.72 -3.30
CA GLN A 130 -8.85 4.49 -3.88
C GLN A 130 -9.41 3.57 -2.81
N CYS A 131 -10.51 2.90 -3.11
CA CYS A 131 -11.01 1.74 -2.39
C CYS A 131 -11.09 0.50 -3.28
N LYS A 132 -10.87 -0.67 -2.69
CA LYS A 132 -11.01 -2.00 -3.30
C LYS A 132 -11.82 -2.85 -2.33
N LEU A 133 -13.12 -2.87 -2.51
CA LEU A 133 -14.05 -3.39 -1.51
C LEU A 133 -14.78 -4.62 -2.03
N PRO A 134 -14.74 -5.76 -1.32
CA PRO A 134 -15.60 -6.88 -1.62
C PRO A 134 -17.07 -6.49 -1.51
N CYS A 135 -17.90 -7.13 -2.33
CA CYS A 135 -19.35 -7.01 -2.30
C CYS A 135 -19.96 -8.22 -1.58
N GLY A 136 -21.01 -7.97 -0.84
CA GLY A 136 -21.80 -8.98 -0.13
C GLY A 136 -23.26 -8.57 -0.08
N MET A 137 -24.11 -9.45 0.43
CA MET A 137 -25.54 -9.15 0.66
C MET A 137 -25.78 -8.91 2.16
N ALA A 138 -26.51 -7.85 2.47
CA ALA A 138 -27.03 -7.60 3.81
C ALA A 138 -28.46 -7.08 3.71
N GLU A 139 -29.38 -7.64 4.47
CA GLU A 139 -30.81 -7.26 4.47
C GLU A 139 -31.45 -7.22 3.08
N GLY A 140 -31.00 -8.12 2.18
CA GLY A 140 -31.50 -8.21 0.81
C GLY A 140 -30.83 -7.24 -0.19
N GLU A 141 -29.99 -6.32 0.28
CA GLU A 141 -29.29 -5.34 -0.54
C GLU A 141 -27.82 -5.71 -0.78
N LEU A 142 -27.27 -5.26 -1.91
CA LEU A 142 -25.85 -5.31 -2.22
C LEU A 142 -25.11 -4.24 -1.40
N VAL A 143 -24.11 -4.67 -0.63
CA VAL A 143 -23.31 -3.79 0.19
C VAL A 143 -21.82 -4.04 -0.02
N ASN A 144 -21.01 -3.04 0.25
CA ASN A 144 -19.57 -3.23 0.40
C ASN A 144 -19.18 -3.56 1.84
N GLY A 145 -18.06 -4.23 2.01
CA GLY A 145 -17.55 -4.56 3.33
C GLY A 145 -16.09 -4.97 3.30
N MET A 146 -15.68 -5.62 4.36
CA MET A 146 -14.35 -6.24 4.48
C MET A 146 -14.53 -7.65 5.05
N TYR A 147 -13.53 -8.50 4.87
CA TYR A 147 -13.49 -9.77 5.59
C TYR A 147 -12.79 -9.59 6.92
N MET A 148 -13.32 -10.21 7.97
CA MET A 148 -12.64 -10.26 9.26
C MET A 148 -11.27 -10.93 9.09
N PRO A 149 -10.20 -10.42 9.72
CA PRO A 149 -8.86 -10.98 9.57
C PRO A 149 -8.81 -12.48 9.83
N ASN A 150 -8.12 -13.20 8.95
CA ASN A 150 -7.98 -14.67 8.98
C ASN A 150 -9.30 -15.45 8.97
N SER A 151 -10.35 -14.90 8.38
CA SER A 151 -11.65 -15.56 8.26
C SER A 151 -12.36 -15.20 6.94
N ASN A 152 -13.44 -15.94 6.63
CA ASN A 152 -14.35 -15.64 5.53
C ASN A 152 -15.61 -14.89 6.00
N ILE A 153 -15.60 -14.35 7.21
CA ILE A 153 -16.74 -13.61 7.76
C ILE A 153 -16.76 -12.22 7.14
N PHE A 154 -17.77 -11.96 6.33
CA PHE A 154 -17.99 -10.65 5.73
C PHE A 154 -18.52 -9.66 6.77
N VAL A 155 -17.95 -8.47 6.80
CA VAL A 155 -18.32 -7.38 7.70
C VAL A 155 -18.83 -6.22 6.84
N PRO A 156 -20.14 -5.99 6.77
CA PRO A 156 -20.69 -4.84 6.07
C PRO A 156 -20.12 -3.53 6.60
N MET A 157 -19.91 -2.58 5.70
CA MET A 157 -19.30 -1.28 6.00
C MET A 157 -20.16 -0.14 5.48
N GLU A 158 -20.63 0.67 6.39
CA GLU A 158 -21.40 1.86 6.02
C GLU A 158 -20.46 2.99 5.50
N THR A 159 -19.38 3.27 6.21
CA THR A 159 -18.42 4.32 5.86
C THR A 159 -17.00 3.90 6.26
N CYS A 160 -16.04 4.14 5.36
CA CYS A 160 -14.62 3.98 5.67
C CYS A 160 -13.98 5.35 5.90
N PHE A 161 -13.52 5.59 7.10
CA PHE A 161 -12.95 6.88 7.51
C PHE A 161 -11.54 7.16 7.00
N VAL A 162 -10.90 6.20 6.31
CA VAL A 162 -9.62 6.45 5.65
C VAL A 162 -9.77 6.77 4.16
N HIS A 163 -10.90 6.46 3.53
CA HIS A 163 -11.19 6.87 2.16
C HIS A 163 -11.55 8.36 2.11
N GLU A 164 -11.17 9.05 1.04
CA GLU A 164 -11.58 10.44 0.79
C GLU A 164 -13.10 10.57 0.86
N LYS A 165 -13.58 11.71 1.38
CA LYS A 165 -15.02 11.92 1.60
C LYS A 165 -15.84 11.79 0.32
N ASP A 166 -15.34 12.39 -0.75
CA ASP A 166 -16.02 12.38 -2.06
C ASP A 166 -16.04 10.96 -2.65
N LEU A 167 -14.97 10.18 -2.41
CA LEU A 167 -14.91 8.77 -2.79
C LEU A 167 -16.01 7.95 -2.06
N GLU A 168 -16.23 8.18 -0.76
CA GLU A 168 -17.28 7.52 0.00
C GLU A 168 -18.69 7.94 -0.44
N ILE A 169 -18.88 9.21 -0.79
CA ILE A 169 -20.14 9.71 -1.34
C ILE A 169 -20.43 9.01 -2.68
N MET A 170 -19.46 9.00 -3.59
CA MET A 170 -19.59 8.35 -4.89
C MET A 170 -19.85 6.84 -4.74
N ARG A 171 -19.12 6.15 -3.88
CA ARG A 171 -19.34 4.72 -3.59
C ARG A 171 -20.78 4.44 -3.17
N LYS A 172 -21.34 5.25 -2.27
CA LYS A 172 -22.73 5.11 -1.82
C LYS A 172 -23.74 5.37 -2.95
N ARG A 173 -23.47 6.36 -3.82
CA ARG A 173 -24.30 6.63 -5.01
C ARG A 173 -24.28 5.44 -5.97
N ILE A 174 -23.11 4.87 -6.25
CA ILE A 174 -22.96 3.67 -7.08
C ILE A 174 -23.75 2.51 -6.49
N LEU A 175 -23.63 2.21 -5.21
CA LEU A 175 -24.40 1.12 -4.56
C LEU A 175 -25.90 1.31 -4.69
N LYS A 176 -26.41 2.55 -4.59
CA LYS A 176 -27.84 2.84 -4.79
C LYS A 176 -28.31 2.51 -6.20
N VAL A 177 -27.49 2.85 -7.22
CA VAL A 177 -27.81 2.47 -8.61
C VAL A 177 -27.80 0.96 -8.77
N LEU A 178 -26.75 0.29 -8.32
CA LEU A 178 -26.62 -1.18 -8.41
C LEU A 178 -27.80 -1.90 -7.73
N ASN A 179 -28.26 -1.42 -6.57
CA ASN A 179 -29.41 -1.99 -5.86
C ASN A 179 -30.72 -1.74 -6.62
N ARG A 180 -30.94 -0.57 -7.21
CA ARG A 180 -32.12 -0.30 -8.07
C ARG A 180 -32.22 -1.27 -9.24
N HIS A 181 -31.10 -1.62 -9.82
CA HIS A 181 -31.00 -2.60 -10.91
C HIS A 181 -30.86 -4.04 -10.41
N GLN A 182 -31.09 -4.29 -9.12
CA GLN A 182 -31.10 -5.61 -8.49
C GLN A 182 -29.82 -6.43 -8.69
N ILE A 183 -28.67 -5.76 -8.83
CA ILE A 183 -27.36 -6.42 -8.94
C ILE A 183 -27.09 -7.15 -7.62
N ARG A 184 -26.65 -8.41 -7.72
CA ARG A 184 -26.35 -9.28 -6.58
C ARG A 184 -24.85 -9.42 -6.35
N ALA A 185 -24.49 -9.75 -5.12
CA ALA A 185 -23.12 -10.18 -4.83
C ALA A 185 -22.81 -11.51 -5.55
N TYR A 186 -21.53 -11.73 -5.80
CA TYR A 186 -21.06 -12.87 -6.58
C TYR A 186 -21.43 -14.22 -5.96
N ASP A 187 -22.07 -15.07 -6.78
CA ASP A 187 -22.36 -16.46 -6.46
C ASP A 187 -21.31 -17.39 -7.13
N TRP A 188 -20.63 -18.19 -6.30
CA TRP A 188 -19.58 -19.11 -6.76
C TRP A 188 -20.08 -20.29 -7.60
N HIS A 189 -21.34 -20.70 -7.44
CA HIS A 189 -21.95 -21.78 -8.20
C HIS A 189 -22.39 -21.30 -9.59
N GLN A 190 -23.04 -20.14 -9.62
CA GLN A 190 -23.53 -19.54 -10.86
C GLN A 190 -22.42 -18.80 -11.63
N LYS A 191 -21.30 -18.45 -10.98
CA LYS A 191 -20.20 -17.59 -11.49
C LYS A 191 -20.71 -16.23 -11.99
N ARG A 192 -21.75 -15.70 -11.37
CA ARG A 192 -22.41 -14.42 -11.70
C ARG A 192 -22.43 -13.49 -10.50
N GLY A 193 -22.68 -12.20 -10.74
CA GLY A 193 -22.79 -11.18 -9.74
C GLY A 193 -21.48 -10.41 -9.51
N LEU A 194 -21.50 -9.46 -8.60
CA LEU A 194 -20.43 -8.53 -8.32
C LEU A 194 -19.55 -9.01 -7.17
N ARG A 195 -18.24 -9.18 -7.42
CA ARG A 195 -17.24 -9.60 -6.42
C ARG A 195 -16.66 -8.42 -5.66
N PHE A 196 -16.24 -7.39 -6.40
CA PHE A 196 -15.62 -6.19 -5.84
C PHE A 196 -16.10 -4.94 -6.55
N LEU A 197 -16.22 -3.89 -5.79
CA LEU A 197 -16.29 -2.52 -6.27
C LEU A 197 -14.91 -1.87 -6.06
N ILE A 198 -14.28 -1.42 -7.13
CA ILE A 198 -13.04 -0.67 -7.09
C ILE A 198 -13.36 0.74 -7.55
N LEU A 199 -13.08 1.71 -6.70
CA LEU A 199 -13.33 3.11 -7.01
C LEU A 199 -12.06 3.90 -6.71
N ARG A 200 -11.64 4.73 -7.65
CA ARG A 200 -10.54 5.69 -7.51
C ARG A 200 -11.04 7.08 -7.85
N GLY A 201 -10.58 8.09 -7.11
CA GLY A 201 -10.98 9.47 -7.34
C GLY A 201 -9.80 10.43 -7.26
N PHE A 202 -9.81 11.43 -8.13
CA PHE A 202 -8.91 12.58 -8.11
C PHE A 202 -9.67 13.82 -8.54
N HIS A 203 -9.58 14.87 -7.74
CA HIS A 203 -10.16 16.19 -8.08
C HIS A 203 -11.64 16.13 -8.51
N GLY A 204 -12.47 15.34 -7.80
CA GLY A 204 -13.89 15.20 -8.10
C GLY A 204 -14.24 14.32 -9.31
N LYS A 205 -13.25 13.73 -9.98
CA LYS A 205 -13.44 12.75 -11.06
C LYS A 205 -13.18 11.34 -10.55
N PHE A 206 -14.01 10.38 -10.97
CA PHE A 206 -13.97 9.02 -10.46
C PHE A 206 -13.86 7.98 -11.58
N GLN A 207 -13.04 6.97 -11.34
CA GLN A 207 -12.94 5.77 -12.14
C GLN A 207 -13.48 4.59 -11.33
N CYS A 208 -14.53 3.96 -11.82
CA CYS A 208 -15.15 2.80 -11.21
C CYS A 208 -14.82 1.53 -12.01
N THR A 209 -14.45 0.46 -11.32
CA THR A 209 -14.35 -0.87 -11.92
C THR A 209 -15.22 -1.85 -11.15
N LEU A 210 -16.18 -2.42 -11.85
CA LEU A 210 -17.03 -3.51 -11.36
C LEU A 210 -16.31 -4.84 -11.64
N VAL A 211 -15.78 -5.48 -10.60
CA VAL A 211 -15.21 -6.83 -10.74
C VAL A 211 -16.33 -7.84 -10.56
N SER A 212 -16.70 -8.50 -11.63
CA SER A 212 -17.86 -9.41 -11.68
C SER A 212 -17.48 -10.83 -12.12
N GLY A 213 -18.44 -11.70 -12.08
CA GLY A 213 -18.46 -12.93 -12.87
C GLY A 213 -18.77 -12.67 -14.33
N GLU A 214 -19.27 -13.70 -14.99
CA GLU A 214 -19.80 -13.64 -16.37
C GLU A 214 -21.18 -12.94 -16.36
N GLU A 215 -21.16 -11.65 -16.04
CA GLU A 215 -22.34 -10.80 -15.89
C GLU A 215 -22.43 -9.86 -17.08
N GLU A 216 -23.60 -9.77 -17.69
CA GLU A 216 -23.96 -8.70 -18.62
C GLU A 216 -24.76 -7.65 -17.84
N PHE A 217 -24.21 -6.46 -17.73
CA PHE A 217 -24.88 -5.38 -17.03
C PHE A 217 -25.91 -4.68 -17.94
N PRO A 218 -27.11 -4.37 -17.42
CA PRO A 218 -28.13 -3.66 -18.18
C PRO A 218 -27.63 -2.29 -18.68
N SER A 219 -27.92 -1.96 -19.95
CA SER A 219 -27.54 -0.66 -20.54
C SER A 219 -28.06 0.53 -19.72
N ALA A 220 -29.30 0.45 -19.24
CA ALA A 220 -29.89 1.47 -18.37
C ALA A 220 -29.11 1.67 -17.06
N MET A 221 -28.54 0.61 -16.49
CA MET A 221 -27.67 0.71 -15.30
C MET A 221 -26.35 1.42 -15.65
N ILE A 222 -25.75 1.07 -16.79
CA ILE A 222 -24.50 1.69 -17.24
C ILE A 222 -24.71 3.19 -17.48
N GLU A 223 -25.77 3.57 -18.19
CA GLU A 223 -26.16 4.96 -18.45
C GLU A 223 -26.38 5.72 -17.14
N GLU A 224 -27.11 5.14 -16.19
CA GLU A 224 -27.36 5.75 -14.89
C GLU A 224 -26.06 5.93 -14.05
N LEU A 225 -25.14 4.96 -14.09
CA LEU A 225 -23.84 5.09 -13.44
C LEU A 225 -22.98 6.18 -14.08
N LEU A 226 -22.99 6.27 -15.40
CA LEU A 226 -22.25 7.30 -16.14
C LEU A 226 -22.82 8.72 -15.93
N ALA A 227 -24.13 8.82 -15.66
CA ALA A 227 -24.80 10.08 -15.35
C ALA A 227 -24.51 10.60 -13.93
N LEU A 228 -23.87 9.83 -13.05
CA LEU A 228 -23.47 10.30 -11.73
C LEU A 228 -22.42 11.41 -11.88
N GLU A 229 -22.69 12.56 -11.27
CA GLU A 229 -21.77 13.69 -11.28
C GLU A 229 -20.37 13.30 -10.84
N GLY A 230 -19.37 13.52 -11.68
CA GLY A 230 -17.97 13.15 -11.44
C GLY A 230 -17.61 11.74 -11.92
N MET A 231 -18.56 10.89 -12.34
CA MET A 231 -18.21 9.61 -12.96
C MET A 231 -17.52 9.84 -14.31
N HIS A 232 -16.25 9.54 -14.36
CA HIS A 232 -15.38 9.83 -15.51
C HIS A 232 -15.08 8.60 -16.34
N SER A 233 -15.06 7.41 -15.70
CA SER A 233 -14.61 6.16 -16.30
C SER A 233 -15.30 4.96 -15.62
N LEU A 234 -15.98 4.13 -16.40
CA LEU A 234 -16.65 2.92 -15.89
C LEU A 234 -16.14 1.68 -16.61
N TRP A 235 -15.67 0.71 -15.86
CA TRP A 235 -15.08 -0.53 -16.36
C TRP A 235 -15.74 -1.75 -15.75
N GLN A 236 -15.70 -2.85 -16.50
CA GLN A 236 -15.94 -4.19 -16.02
C GLN A 236 -14.65 -5.00 -16.06
N SER A 237 -14.44 -5.84 -15.03
CA SER A 237 -13.38 -6.84 -15.01
C SER A 237 -13.98 -8.20 -14.68
N VAL A 238 -13.87 -9.17 -15.59
CA VAL A 238 -14.45 -10.51 -15.39
C VAL A 238 -13.44 -11.41 -14.68
N GLN A 239 -13.75 -11.81 -13.44
CA GLN A 239 -12.90 -12.67 -12.60
C GLN A 239 -13.68 -13.82 -11.98
N THR A 240 -13.56 -15.00 -12.55
CA THR A 240 -14.27 -16.22 -12.12
C THR A 240 -13.39 -17.21 -11.35
N GLN A 241 -12.06 -16.96 -11.30
CA GLN A 241 -11.13 -17.86 -10.62
C GLN A 241 -11.23 -17.73 -9.10
N LYS A 242 -11.47 -18.85 -8.41
CA LYS A 242 -11.67 -18.89 -6.95
C LYS A 242 -10.39 -18.60 -6.16
N LYS A 243 -9.26 -19.08 -6.65
CA LYS A 243 -7.95 -18.99 -5.97
C LYS A 243 -6.98 -18.01 -6.65
N SER A 244 -7.49 -17.02 -7.38
CA SER A 244 -6.63 -16.01 -7.96
C SER A 244 -6.08 -15.08 -6.88
N ALA A 245 -4.77 -14.84 -6.90
CA ALA A 245 -4.13 -13.78 -6.12
C ALA A 245 -4.45 -12.39 -6.70
N GLU A 246 -4.85 -12.33 -7.98
CA GLU A 246 -5.19 -11.09 -8.66
C GLU A 246 -6.66 -10.74 -8.48
N LEU A 247 -6.90 -9.47 -8.14
CA LEU A 247 -8.23 -8.93 -7.97
C LEU A 247 -8.96 -8.79 -9.32
N PHE A 248 -8.24 -8.34 -10.34
CA PHE A 248 -8.77 -8.20 -11.70
C PHE A 248 -8.69 -9.54 -12.45
N GLY A 249 -9.71 -9.80 -13.25
CA GLY A 249 -9.69 -10.93 -14.18
C GLY A 249 -8.95 -10.60 -15.49
N PRO A 250 -8.76 -11.58 -16.37
CA PRO A 250 -8.06 -11.37 -17.65
C PRO A 250 -8.83 -10.43 -18.59
N LYS A 251 -10.16 -10.51 -18.60
CA LYS A 251 -11.01 -9.63 -19.42
C LYS A 251 -11.25 -8.32 -18.69
N MET A 252 -10.91 -7.21 -19.35
CA MET A 252 -11.21 -5.85 -18.91
C MET A 252 -11.93 -5.13 -20.05
N GLU A 253 -13.05 -4.50 -19.76
CA GLU A 253 -13.88 -3.81 -20.75
C GLU A 253 -14.26 -2.41 -20.25
N LEU A 254 -14.10 -1.42 -21.11
CA LEU A 254 -14.59 -0.07 -20.85
C LEU A 254 -16.09 -0.04 -21.17
N LEU A 255 -16.92 0.11 -20.17
CA LEU A 255 -18.37 0.20 -20.32
C LEU A 255 -18.82 1.59 -20.74
N GLY A 256 -18.05 2.62 -20.44
CA GLY A 256 -18.28 3.99 -20.89
C GLY A 256 -17.40 5.02 -20.19
N GLY A 257 -17.42 6.23 -20.70
CA GLY A 257 -16.57 7.34 -20.25
C GLY A 257 -15.15 7.26 -20.82
N GLU A 258 -14.22 7.92 -20.14
CA GLU A 258 -12.83 8.04 -20.57
C GLU A 258 -12.01 6.80 -20.19
N ARG A 259 -11.00 6.48 -21.02
CA ARG A 259 -10.12 5.33 -20.77
C ARG A 259 -9.24 5.48 -19.53
N TYR A 260 -8.82 6.70 -19.23
CA TYR A 260 -7.91 7.02 -18.13
C TYR A 260 -8.52 8.04 -17.19
N LEU A 261 -8.20 7.89 -15.90
CA LEU A 261 -8.37 8.94 -14.91
C LEU A 261 -7.06 9.71 -14.81
N HIS A 262 -7.11 11.05 -14.85
CA HIS A 262 -5.92 11.88 -14.84
C HIS A 262 -5.62 12.41 -13.45
N LEU A 263 -4.39 12.20 -12.97
CA LEU A 263 -3.88 12.74 -11.73
C LEU A 263 -2.88 13.84 -12.01
N GLN A 264 -3.17 15.05 -11.55
CA GLN A 264 -2.24 16.17 -11.61
C GLN A 264 -1.23 16.10 -10.45
N MET A 265 0.06 16.08 -10.77
CA MET A 265 1.17 16.17 -9.81
C MET A 265 2.11 17.31 -10.21
N GLY A 266 1.91 18.49 -9.63
CA GLY A 266 2.61 19.70 -10.09
C GLY A 266 2.29 19.97 -11.56
N GLU A 267 3.29 20.01 -12.42
CA GLU A 267 3.14 20.24 -13.86
C GLU A 267 2.87 18.93 -14.64
N ILE A 268 2.97 17.79 -14.02
CA ILE A 268 2.84 16.47 -14.67
C ILE A 268 1.43 15.92 -14.48
N THR A 269 0.81 15.48 -15.56
CA THR A 269 -0.47 14.79 -15.58
C THR A 269 -0.26 13.29 -15.83
N LEU A 270 -0.55 12.44 -14.84
CA LEU A 270 -0.44 10.99 -14.93
C LEU A 270 -1.75 10.36 -15.41
N PRO A 271 -1.80 9.64 -16.53
CA PRO A 271 -2.95 8.85 -16.94
C PRO A 271 -3.00 7.54 -16.14
N ILE A 272 -4.06 7.36 -15.39
CA ILE A 272 -4.25 6.21 -14.49
C ILE A 272 -5.28 5.26 -15.08
N SER A 273 -4.87 4.05 -15.44
CA SER A 273 -5.80 2.97 -15.82
C SER A 273 -6.31 2.21 -14.58
N PRO A 274 -7.36 1.40 -14.69
CA PRO A 274 -7.84 0.59 -13.56
C PRO A 274 -6.77 -0.30 -12.93
N ARG A 275 -5.86 -0.86 -13.73
CA ARG A 275 -4.76 -1.74 -13.28
C ARG A 275 -3.54 -0.98 -12.78
N SER A 276 -3.44 0.32 -13.07
CA SER A 276 -2.29 1.13 -12.66
C SER A 276 -2.18 1.19 -11.14
N PHE A 277 -0.98 0.91 -10.63
CA PHE A 277 -0.67 1.21 -9.24
C PHE A 277 -0.34 2.70 -9.11
N PHE A 278 -0.88 3.33 -8.09
CA PHE A 278 -0.46 4.63 -7.58
C PHE A 278 -0.65 4.65 -6.07
N GLN A 279 0.17 5.44 -5.37
CA GLN A 279 0.12 5.57 -3.91
C GLN A 279 -1.25 6.05 -3.43
N LEU A 280 -1.78 5.42 -2.38
CA LEU A 280 -3.15 5.68 -1.90
C LEU A 280 -3.33 7.03 -1.20
N ASN A 281 -2.25 7.62 -0.70
CA ASN A 281 -2.20 8.95 -0.11
C ASN A 281 -1.44 9.88 -1.06
N THR A 282 -2.18 10.59 -1.90
CA THR A 282 -1.61 11.45 -2.95
C THR A 282 -0.67 12.51 -2.37
N GLN A 283 -1.04 13.14 -1.27
CA GLN A 283 -0.26 14.21 -0.65
C GLN A 283 1.08 13.70 -0.13
N GLN A 284 1.08 12.55 0.56
CA GLN A 284 2.33 11.93 1.01
C GLN A 284 3.18 11.39 -0.14
N ALA A 285 2.56 10.92 -1.23
CA ALA A 285 3.28 10.48 -2.42
C ALA A 285 4.04 11.64 -3.07
N VAL A 286 3.40 12.80 -3.23
CA VAL A 286 4.03 14.01 -3.76
C VAL A 286 5.21 14.44 -2.88
N ALA A 287 5.02 14.49 -1.57
CA ALA A 287 6.09 14.83 -0.61
C ALA A 287 7.25 13.82 -0.67
N MET A 288 6.96 12.53 -0.82
CA MET A 288 7.94 11.47 -0.95
C MET A 288 8.74 11.61 -2.26
N TYR A 289 8.08 11.87 -3.38
CA TYR A 289 8.74 12.06 -4.67
C TYR A 289 9.63 13.32 -4.69
N ALA A 290 9.20 14.41 -4.06
CA ALA A 290 10.04 15.60 -3.89
C ALA A 290 11.32 15.29 -3.08
N CYS A 291 11.20 14.48 -2.01
CA CYS A 291 12.39 14.05 -1.26
C CYS A 291 13.29 13.10 -2.05
N ILE A 292 12.74 12.23 -2.89
CA ILE A 292 13.55 11.39 -3.78
C ILE A 292 14.32 12.28 -4.75
N ALA A 293 13.68 13.28 -5.36
CA ALA A 293 14.32 14.24 -6.26
C ALA A 293 15.45 15.03 -5.55
N GLU A 294 15.20 15.49 -4.32
CA GLU A 294 16.24 16.16 -3.48
C GLU A 294 17.45 15.24 -3.26
N LEU A 295 17.24 13.97 -2.92
CA LEU A 295 18.31 13.00 -2.66
C LEU A 295 19.04 12.60 -3.94
N VAL A 296 18.35 12.49 -5.06
CA VAL A 296 18.97 12.27 -6.38
C VAL A 296 19.92 13.43 -6.69
N GLY A 297 19.50 14.66 -6.44
CA GLY A 297 20.26 15.88 -6.72
C GLY A 297 20.28 16.20 -8.22
N ASP A 298 20.90 17.32 -8.55
CA ASP A 298 20.96 17.84 -9.91
C ASP A 298 22.19 17.37 -10.68
N ARG A 299 22.19 17.57 -12.02
CA ARG A 299 23.32 17.35 -12.94
C ARG A 299 23.77 15.89 -13.05
N ASN A 300 22.84 14.95 -12.93
CA ASN A 300 23.12 13.56 -13.24
C ASN A 300 23.06 13.35 -14.75
N ALA A 301 24.02 12.61 -15.33
CA ALA A 301 23.94 12.23 -16.74
C ALA A 301 22.90 11.11 -16.95
N LEU A 302 22.85 10.13 -16.05
CA LEU A 302 21.91 9.01 -16.12
C LEU A 302 21.37 8.63 -14.75
N VAL A 303 20.03 8.68 -14.63
CA VAL A 303 19.27 8.09 -13.53
C VAL A 303 18.50 6.88 -14.04
N VAL A 304 18.53 5.78 -13.30
CA VAL A 304 17.74 4.58 -13.59
C VAL A 304 16.76 4.36 -12.46
N GLU A 305 15.47 4.16 -12.77
CA GLU A 305 14.46 3.68 -11.82
C GLU A 305 14.12 2.22 -12.14
N ALA A 306 14.31 1.33 -11.19
CA ALA A 306 13.85 -0.06 -11.28
C ALA A 306 12.51 -0.23 -10.55
N TYR A 307 11.62 -1.06 -11.11
CA TYR A 307 10.23 -1.23 -10.67
C TYR A 307 9.38 0.03 -10.87
N SER A 308 9.53 0.68 -12.02
CA SER A 308 9.01 2.05 -12.25
C SER A 308 7.47 2.14 -12.32
N GLY A 309 6.75 1.04 -12.45
CA GLY A 309 5.30 1.04 -12.57
C GLY A 309 4.84 1.93 -13.72
N ILE A 310 3.95 2.88 -13.44
CA ILE A 310 3.47 3.88 -14.41
C ILE A 310 4.40 5.10 -14.55
N GLY A 311 5.58 5.06 -13.95
CA GLY A 311 6.62 6.08 -14.11
C GLY A 311 6.48 7.31 -13.21
N GLY A 312 5.74 7.24 -12.11
CA GLY A 312 5.53 8.39 -11.23
C GLY A 312 6.81 9.02 -10.69
N ILE A 313 7.77 8.21 -10.23
CA ILE A 313 9.06 8.67 -9.75
C ILE A 313 9.93 9.10 -10.95
N SER A 314 10.03 8.30 -12.03
CA SER A 314 10.79 8.66 -13.23
C SER A 314 10.40 10.03 -13.77
N MET A 315 9.08 10.31 -13.85
CA MET A 315 8.58 11.62 -14.30
C MET A 315 8.97 12.73 -13.34
N ALA A 316 8.89 12.50 -12.03
CA ALA A 316 9.31 13.48 -11.03
C ALA A 316 10.82 13.79 -11.09
N LEU A 317 11.62 12.89 -11.68
CA LEU A 317 13.07 13.03 -11.82
C LEU A 317 13.54 13.62 -13.17
N CYS A 318 12.64 13.95 -14.08
CA CYS A 318 13.01 14.43 -15.43
C CYS A 318 13.89 15.69 -15.41
N ARG A 319 13.83 16.51 -14.34
CA ARG A 319 14.63 17.73 -14.19
C ARG A 319 15.98 17.50 -13.49
N GLN A 320 16.21 16.33 -12.89
CA GLN A 320 17.42 16.00 -12.12
C GLN A 320 18.48 15.30 -12.96
N ALA A 321 18.20 14.95 -14.21
CA ALA A 321 19.10 14.21 -15.07
C ALA A 321 18.96 14.59 -16.54
N GLU A 322 20.04 14.38 -17.30
CA GLU A 322 20.01 14.48 -18.77
C GLU A 322 19.14 13.35 -19.36
N GLU A 323 19.17 12.17 -18.75
CA GLU A 323 18.36 11.02 -19.12
C GLU A 323 17.88 10.25 -17.89
N VAL A 324 16.61 9.83 -17.93
CA VAL A 324 15.99 8.94 -16.93
C VAL A 324 15.49 7.68 -17.64
N ILE A 325 15.85 6.50 -17.12
CA ILE A 325 15.38 5.20 -17.64
C ILE A 325 14.56 4.49 -16.57
N GLY A 326 13.25 4.34 -16.81
CA GLY A 326 12.36 3.48 -16.01
C GLY A 326 12.36 2.05 -16.53
N ILE A 327 12.51 1.07 -15.63
CA ILE A 327 12.45 -0.37 -15.96
C ILE A 327 11.26 -0.98 -15.24
N GLU A 328 10.36 -1.63 -15.99
CA GLU A 328 9.15 -2.26 -15.46
C GLU A 328 8.85 -3.54 -16.24
N ILE A 329 8.44 -4.59 -15.55
CA ILE A 329 8.14 -5.88 -16.18
C ILE A 329 6.74 -5.93 -16.78
N VAL A 330 5.81 -5.13 -16.25
CA VAL A 330 4.40 -5.13 -16.67
C VAL A 330 4.24 -4.27 -17.92
N LYS A 331 3.99 -4.91 -19.06
CA LYS A 331 3.87 -4.26 -20.36
C LYS A 331 2.86 -3.11 -20.37
N ASP A 332 1.68 -3.30 -19.76
CA ASP A 332 0.64 -2.26 -19.76
C ASP A 332 1.06 -1.03 -18.95
N ALA A 333 1.80 -1.22 -17.85
CA ALA A 333 2.35 -0.12 -17.07
C ALA A 333 3.38 0.68 -17.89
N VAL A 334 4.27 -0.01 -18.62
CA VAL A 334 5.25 0.63 -19.53
C VAL A 334 4.57 1.40 -20.65
N LEU A 335 3.51 0.86 -21.24
CA LEU A 335 2.76 1.57 -22.29
C LEU A 335 2.11 2.84 -21.75
N ASN A 336 1.52 2.76 -20.56
CA ASN A 336 0.94 3.93 -19.89
C ASN A 336 2.02 4.97 -19.52
N ALA A 337 3.18 4.54 -19.03
CA ALA A 337 4.30 5.43 -18.68
C ALA A 337 4.85 6.15 -19.94
N ARG A 338 4.99 5.45 -21.06
CA ARG A 338 5.42 6.06 -22.34
C ARG A 338 4.40 7.07 -22.89
N ALA A 339 3.11 6.75 -22.79
CA ALA A 339 2.06 7.69 -23.16
C ALA A 339 2.11 8.93 -22.27
N CYS A 340 2.29 8.73 -20.94
CA CYS A 340 2.44 9.80 -19.98
C CYS A 340 3.62 10.75 -20.32
N ALA A 341 4.81 10.21 -20.62
CA ALA A 341 5.97 11.02 -20.99
C ALA A 341 5.68 11.89 -22.23
N ARG A 342 5.14 11.27 -23.27
CA ARG A 342 4.77 11.96 -24.51
C ARG A 342 3.72 13.06 -24.30
N ASP A 343 2.66 12.74 -23.56
CA ASP A 343 1.53 13.65 -23.37
C ASP A 343 1.88 14.86 -22.46
N ASN A 344 2.96 14.74 -21.66
CA ASN A 344 3.55 15.82 -20.87
C ASN A 344 4.73 16.53 -21.57
N GLY A 345 5.09 16.16 -22.82
CA GLY A 345 6.21 16.74 -23.53
C GLY A 345 7.58 16.45 -22.88
N ILE A 346 7.71 15.32 -22.16
CA ILE A 346 8.94 14.89 -21.49
C ILE A 346 9.67 13.94 -22.43
N ASP A 347 10.79 14.37 -23.00
CA ASP A 347 11.56 13.65 -24.01
C ASP A 347 12.81 12.95 -23.45
N ASN A 348 13.26 13.34 -22.27
CA ASN A 348 14.44 12.77 -21.61
C ASN A 348 14.12 11.59 -20.67
N VAL A 349 12.88 11.09 -20.62
CA VAL A 349 12.46 9.92 -19.84
C VAL A 349 12.06 8.77 -20.75
N GLN A 350 12.71 7.62 -20.60
CA GLN A 350 12.45 6.42 -21.38
C GLN A 350 11.95 5.28 -20.47
N PHE A 351 11.07 4.43 -20.98
CA PHE A 351 10.58 3.25 -20.27
C PHE A 351 10.86 1.96 -21.02
N LEU A 352 11.44 0.98 -20.31
CA LEU A 352 11.84 -0.32 -20.84
C LEU A 352 11.02 -1.43 -20.20
N CYS A 353 10.37 -2.26 -21.04
CA CYS A 353 9.66 -3.44 -20.57
C CYS A 353 10.65 -4.61 -20.45
N ALA A 354 11.10 -4.89 -19.23
CA ALA A 354 12.10 -5.92 -18.98
C ALA A 354 12.12 -6.33 -17.50
N ASP A 355 12.75 -7.48 -17.19
CA ASP A 355 13.17 -7.79 -15.84
C ASP A 355 14.16 -6.73 -15.36
N ALA A 356 13.98 -6.29 -14.11
CA ALA A 356 14.72 -5.15 -13.56
C ALA A 356 16.22 -5.49 -13.35
N ALA A 357 16.54 -6.68 -12.83
CA ALA A 357 17.91 -7.09 -12.55
C ALA A 357 18.70 -7.32 -13.86
N ASP A 358 18.10 -8.03 -14.82
CA ASP A 358 18.74 -8.32 -16.12
C ASP A 358 19.00 -7.02 -16.89
N LYS A 359 18.02 -6.12 -16.92
CA LYS A 359 18.16 -4.87 -17.64
C LYS A 359 19.15 -3.92 -17.00
N LEU A 360 19.15 -3.83 -15.67
CA LEU A 360 20.13 -3.04 -14.92
C LEU A 360 21.55 -3.56 -15.14
N LEU A 361 21.74 -4.89 -15.13
CA LEU A 361 23.03 -5.51 -15.42
C LEU A 361 23.53 -5.15 -16.83
N TYR A 362 22.64 -5.20 -17.82
CA TYR A 362 22.99 -4.82 -19.20
C TYR A 362 23.40 -3.36 -19.29
N LEU A 363 22.62 -2.44 -18.69
CA LEU A 363 22.88 -1.01 -18.71
C LEU A 363 24.20 -0.67 -17.98
N SER A 364 24.43 -1.25 -16.81
CA SER A 364 25.62 -0.98 -16.00
C SER A 364 26.96 -1.43 -16.64
N LYS A 365 26.90 -2.38 -17.59
CA LYS A 365 28.07 -2.79 -18.39
C LYS A 365 28.37 -1.83 -19.54
N LYS A 366 27.37 -1.10 -20.03
CA LYS A 366 27.50 -0.23 -21.20
C LYS A 366 27.60 1.24 -20.88
N ARG A 367 27.07 1.66 -19.73
CA ARG A 367 26.96 3.07 -19.34
C ARG A 367 27.27 3.27 -17.88
N SER A 368 27.82 4.42 -17.54
CA SER A 368 27.92 4.86 -16.14
C SER A 368 26.53 5.29 -15.67
N ILE A 369 26.06 4.72 -14.58
CA ILE A 369 24.79 5.09 -13.92
C ILE A 369 25.15 5.92 -12.69
N ASP A 370 24.68 7.17 -12.64
CA ASP A 370 24.95 8.06 -11.50
C ASP A 370 24.08 7.69 -10.31
N VAL A 371 22.78 7.51 -10.53
CA VAL A 371 21.83 7.17 -9.47
C VAL A 371 20.90 6.05 -9.94
N LEU A 372 20.70 5.09 -9.05
CA LEU A 372 19.66 4.06 -9.15
C LEU A 372 18.59 4.34 -8.10
N VAL A 373 17.35 4.46 -8.52
CA VAL A 373 16.19 4.48 -7.63
C VAL A 373 15.49 3.12 -7.68
N VAL A 374 15.16 2.54 -6.53
CA VAL A 374 14.43 1.27 -6.45
C VAL A 374 13.24 1.41 -5.51
N ASP A 375 12.05 0.99 -5.99
CA ASP A 375 10.82 0.87 -5.18
C ASP A 375 10.26 -0.56 -5.34
N PRO A 376 10.92 -1.56 -4.75
CA PRO A 376 10.57 -2.96 -4.93
C PRO A 376 9.27 -3.32 -4.20
N PRO A 377 8.65 -4.49 -4.52
CA PRO A 377 7.51 -5.01 -3.79
C PRO A 377 7.86 -5.30 -2.30
N ARG A 378 6.85 -5.66 -1.51
CA ARG A 378 6.99 -5.91 -0.05
C ARG A 378 8.04 -6.97 0.33
N SER A 379 8.41 -7.83 -0.59
CA SER A 379 9.50 -8.82 -0.42
C SER A 379 10.89 -8.21 -0.38
N GLY A 380 11.04 -6.95 -0.79
CA GLY A 380 12.33 -6.27 -0.95
C GLY A 380 13.01 -6.64 -2.27
N LEU A 381 14.29 -6.29 -2.38
CA LEU A 381 15.14 -6.69 -3.50
C LEU A 381 15.49 -8.18 -3.37
N ASP A 382 15.42 -8.90 -4.47
CA ASP A 382 15.88 -10.28 -4.56
C ASP A 382 17.41 -10.40 -4.67
N GLU A 383 17.90 -11.62 -4.59
CA GLU A 383 19.34 -11.89 -4.65
C GLU A 383 19.98 -11.45 -5.97
N ALA A 384 19.24 -11.58 -7.08
CA ALA A 384 19.72 -11.19 -8.41
C ALA A 384 19.96 -9.66 -8.48
N MET A 385 18.98 -8.88 -8.05
CA MET A 385 19.07 -7.41 -8.01
C MET A 385 20.17 -6.96 -7.06
N LEU A 386 20.26 -7.52 -5.85
CA LEU A 386 21.33 -7.23 -4.88
C LEU A 386 22.72 -7.49 -5.48
N ALA A 387 22.90 -8.63 -6.15
CA ALA A 387 24.16 -8.99 -6.80
C ALA A 387 24.52 -8.01 -7.91
N VAL A 388 23.55 -7.56 -8.72
CA VAL A 388 23.78 -6.56 -9.77
C VAL A 388 24.21 -5.23 -9.17
N ILE A 389 23.53 -4.73 -8.12
CA ILE A 389 23.88 -3.47 -7.45
C ILE A 389 25.29 -3.53 -6.89
N LEU A 390 25.66 -4.60 -6.20
CA LEU A 390 27.00 -4.74 -5.60
C LEU A 390 28.14 -4.81 -6.63
N ARG A 391 27.89 -5.48 -7.77
CA ARG A 391 28.88 -5.62 -8.85
C ARG A 391 28.97 -4.40 -9.76
N SER A 392 27.92 -3.61 -9.86
CA SER A 392 27.88 -2.40 -10.67
C SER A 392 28.73 -1.29 -10.06
N LYS A 393 29.05 -0.24 -10.85
CA LYS A 393 29.74 0.98 -10.41
C LYS A 393 28.76 2.12 -10.14
N ILE A 394 27.51 1.83 -9.78
CA ILE A 394 26.48 2.82 -9.48
C ILE A 394 26.93 3.65 -8.28
N LYS A 395 26.98 4.99 -8.41
CA LYS A 395 27.52 5.88 -7.39
C LYS A 395 26.59 6.04 -6.19
N LYS A 396 25.30 6.11 -6.45
CA LYS A 396 24.25 6.35 -5.44
C LYS A 396 23.05 5.43 -5.69
N VAL A 397 22.48 4.89 -4.62
CA VAL A 397 21.20 4.16 -4.67
C VAL A 397 20.21 4.84 -3.72
N ILE A 398 19.01 5.14 -4.22
CA ILE A 398 17.87 5.61 -3.42
C ILE A 398 16.90 4.44 -3.31
N TYR A 399 16.76 3.90 -2.10
CA TYR A 399 15.91 2.74 -1.84
C TYR A 399 14.62 3.17 -1.14
N VAL A 400 13.48 2.99 -1.79
CA VAL A 400 12.14 3.18 -1.22
C VAL A 400 11.60 1.84 -0.73
N SER A 401 11.04 1.78 0.47
CA SER A 401 10.55 0.52 1.05
C SER A 401 9.33 0.71 1.93
N CYS A 402 8.34 -0.14 1.74
CA CYS A 402 7.14 -0.24 2.60
C CYS A 402 7.27 -1.27 3.73
N ASN A 403 8.44 -1.91 3.90
CA ASN A 403 8.65 -2.99 4.86
C ASN A 403 10.01 -2.88 5.57
N PRO A 404 10.05 -2.40 6.82
CA PRO A 404 11.30 -2.25 7.59
C PRO A 404 12.12 -3.54 7.71
N SER A 405 11.46 -4.69 7.78
CA SER A 405 12.14 -5.98 7.98
C SER A 405 12.92 -6.42 6.73
N THR A 406 12.33 -6.31 5.54
CA THR A 406 13.02 -6.64 4.27
C THR A 406 14.06 -5.59 3.92
N LEU A 407 13.74 -4.31 4.13
CA LEU A 407 14.70 -3.20 3.99
C LEU A 407 15.97 -3.45 4.79
N SER A 408 15.84 -3.76 6.09
CA SER A 408 16.99 -4.00 6.97
C SER A 408 17.88 -5.14 6.48
N LYS A 409 17.29 -6.24 5.99
CA LYS A 409 18.04 -7.38 5.45
C LYS A 409 18.79 -7.00 4.16
N ASN A 410 18.14 -6.27 3.27
CA ASN A 410 18.78 -5.80 2.04
C ASN A 410 19.89 -4.79 2.33
N LEU A 411 19.70 -3.88 3.30
CA LEU A 411 20.74 -2.93 3.71
C LEU A 411 21.95 -3.64 4.30
N ALA A 412 21.76 -4.69 5.10
CA ALA A 412 22.87 -5.49 5.63
C ALA A 412 23.78 -6.03 4.51
N VAL A 413 23.20 -6.46 3.39
CA VAL A 413 23.94 -6.92 2.20
C VAL A 413 24.57 -5.76 1.43
N LEU A 414 23.82 -4.67 1.21
CA LEU A 414 24.30 -3.53 0.41
C LEU A 414 25.45 -2.78 1.09
N GLN A 415 25.53 -2.82 2.41
CA GLN A 415 26.63 -2.22 3.19
C GLN A 415 28.00 -2.84 2.91
N ASP A 416 28.10 -3.94 2.17
CA ASP A 416 29.39 -4.45 1.68
C ASP A 416 30.09 -3.46 0.73
N ARG A 417 29.33 -2.60 0.04
CA ARG A 417 29.86 -1.65 -0.96
C ARG A 417 29.34 -0.23 -0.82
N TYR A 418 28.31 -0.02 0.01
CA TYR A 418 27.67 1.29 0.16
C TYR A 418 27.60 1.72 1.62
N ASP A 419 27.82 3.00 1.84
CA ASP A 419 27.53 3.64 3.11
C ASP A 419 26.07 4.08 3.15
N VAL A 420 25.38 3.74 4.23
CA VAL A 420 24.01 4.23 4.48
C VAL A 420 24.12 5.72 4.83
N GLY A 421 23.43 6.55 4.06
CA GLY A 421 23.27 7.98 4.29
C GLY A 421 22.04 8.31 5.14
N ARG A 422 21.21 9.24 4.64
CA ARG A 422 19.96 9.64 5.29
C ARG A 422 18.90 8.56 5.19
N ILE A 423 18.08 8.44 6.22
CA ILE A 423 16.92 7.54 6.27
C ILE A 423 15.69 8.37 6.62
N LEU A 424 14.76 8.49 5.69
CA LEU A 424 13.60 9.36 5.76
C LEU A 424 12.32 8.52 5.82
N PRO A 425 11.75 8.29 7.01
CA PRO A 425 10.47 7.59 7.13
C PRO A 425 9.27 8.52 6.91
N PHE A 426 8.21 7.99 6.30
CA PHE A 426 6.95 8.68 6.00
C PHE A 426 5.76 7.91 6.57
N ASP A 427 4.83 8.62 7.19
CA ASP A 427 3.53 8.05 7.51
C ASP A 427 2.59 8.12 6.30
N MET A 428 2.81 7.22 5.33
CA MET A 428 1.96 7.08 4.14
C MET A 428 0.54 6.63 4.50
N PHE A 429 0.39 5.83 5.58
CA PHE A 429 -0.85 5.17 5.94
C PHE A 429 -1.22 5.38 7.42
N PRO A 430 -1.67 6.57 7.83
CA PRO A 430 -2.21 6.81 9.18
C PRO A 430 -3.21 5.73 9.62
N ASN A 431 -3.27 5.47 10.91
CA ASN A 431 -4.09 4.43 11.55
C ASN A 431 -3.67 2.98 11.26
N THR A 432 -2.65 2.75 10.43
CA THR A 432 -2.06 1.43 10.19
C THR A 432 -0.66 1.35 10.80
N ALA A 433 -0.09 0.15 10.90
CA ALA A 433 1.29 -0.04 11.37
C ALA A 433 2.34 0.14 10.24
N LYS A 434 1.93 0.52 9.04
CA LYS A 434 2.83 0.63 7.88
C LYS A 434 3.58 1.95 7.88
N VAL A 435 4.85 1.88 7.49
CA VAL A 435 5.75 3.02 7.30
C VAL A 435 6.42 2.87 5.94
N GLU A 436 6.45 3.96 5.17
CA GLU A 436 7.28 4.04 3.96
C GLU A 436 8.61 4.68 4.35
N THR A 437 9.70 4.20 3.76
CA THR A 437 11.04 4.66 4.14
C THR A 437 11.91 4.84 2.91
N ILE A 438 12.51 6.02 2.77
CA ILE A 438 13.52 6.29 1.76
C ILE A 438 14.89 6.17 2.42
N VAL A 439 15.82 5.46 1.79
CA VAL A 439 17.21 5.33 2.25
C VAL A 439 18.16 5.77 1.14
N GLU A 440 19.05 6.68 1.47
CA GLU A 440 20.17 7.06 0.62
C GLU A 440 21.36 6.12 0.88
N LEU A 441 21.94 5.59 -0.19
CA LEU A 441 23.13 4.76 -0.16
C LEU A 441 24.20 5.36 -1.08
N LYS A 442 25.39 5.59 -0.57
CA LYS A 442 26.52 6.14 -1.33
C LYS A 442 27.62 5.09 -1.46
N ARG A 443 28.09 4.88 -2.68
CA ARG A 443 29.17 3.93 -2.93
C ARG A 443 30.45 4.35 -2.22
N ARG A 444 31.12 3.40 -1.58
CA ARG A 444 32.46 3.58 -1.01
C ARG A 444 33.53 3.75 -2.07
#